data_a74c9772dc3f2bbe7b2bf5ba3b15fb6c
#
_entry.id   a74c9772dc3f2bbe7b2bf5ba3b15fb6c
#
_cell.length_a   1.000
_cell.length_b   1.000
_cell.length_c   1.000
_cell.angle_alpha   90.00
_cell.angle_beta   90.00
_cell.angle_gamma   90.00
#
_symmetry.space_group_name_H-M   'P 1'
#
loop_
_entity.id
_entity.type
_entity.pdbx_description
1 polymer ?
#
loop_
_entity_poly.entity_id
_entity_poly.type
_entity_poly.pdbx_seq_one_letter_code
_entity_poly.pdbx_strand_id
1 'polypeptide(L)'
;IVNSTGDPTENSSILLRGTNSLQGNNSPLVLIDGIPGDLRTVAPEDIAQIDVLKDGSSAAIYGTRATNGVILVTTRKANSDFSIDYNGYVGTEEFVKTERVLTGDEFRSLIQDGTISATDFGGNTDWLEAITRTPVNHGHNLSVKGGSEKTNYLLNVNYKKNQGIFKKSDNEALIVRLAVNHSMLNDKLRLNVSVNSNTQNYTTTGDGSSFNRGVYSAALVTNPTLPIYKQDVNKDILSSM
;
A
#
# COMPACT_ATOMS: atom_id res chain seq x y z
N ILE A 1 -4.19 10.20 10.16
CA ILE A 1 -3.71 9.07 9.37
C ILE A 1 -2.21 9.06 9.50
N VAL A 2 -1.64 7.95 9.90
CA VAL A 2 -0.19 7.78 10.05
C VAL A 2 0.25 6.62 9.16
N ASN A 3 1.18 6.89 8.25
CA ASN A 3 1.99 5.88 7.58
C ASN A 3 3.32 5.85 8.33
N SER A 4 3.58 4.80 9.09
CA SER A 4 4.78 4.69 9.92
C SER A 4 5.99 4.22 9.13
N THR A 5 5.79 3.64 7.97
CA THR A 5 6.84 3.10 7.11
C THR A 5 6.60 3.53 5.66
N GLY A 6 7.61 3.49 4.83
CA GLY A 6 7.47 3.67 3.38
C GLY A 6 7.09 2.38 2.64
N ASP A 7 6.55 1.39 3.35
CA ASP A 7 6.13 0.13 2.76
C ASP A 7 4.79 0.29 2.04
N PRO A 8 4.71 0.08 0.73
CA PRO A 8 3.47 0.17 -0.02
C PRO A 8 2.46 -0.92 0.35
N THR A 9 2.87 -1.95 1.08
CA THR A 9 2.02 -3.06 1.51
C THR A 9 1.42 -2.85 2.90
N GLU A 10 1.95 -1.89 3.68
CA GLU A 10 1.47 -1.61 5.02
C GLU A 10 0.18 -0.79 5.01
N ASN A 11 -0.68 -1.08 5.98
CA ASN A 11 -1.92 -0.35 6.15
C ASN A 11 -1.69 0.96 6.89
N SER A 12 -2.21 2.05 6.35
CA SER A 12 -2.28 3.31 7.08
C SER A 12 -3.08 3.16 8.35
N SER A 13 -2.53 3.55 9.48
CA SER A 13 -3.25 3.60 10.75
C SER A 13 -4.10 4.86 10.81
N ILE A 14 -5.41 4.69 11.06
CA ILE A 14 -6.35 5.78 11.24
C ILE A 14 -6.78 5.81 12.70
N LEU A 15 -6.46 6.89 13.40
CA LEU A 15 -6.87 7.15 14.76
C LEU A 15 -7.68 8.45 14.80
N LEU A 16 -8.88 8.42 15.41
CA LEU A 16 -9.75 9.60 15.52
C LEU A 16 -9.66 10.28 16.89
N ARG A 17 -9.39 9.52 17.96
CA ARG A 17 -9.36 10.00 19.36
C ARG A 17 -8.12 9.60 20.15
N GLY A 18 -7.08 9.12 19.50
CA GLY A 18 -5.92 8.53 20.18
C GLY A 18 -6.14 7.07 20.56
N THR A 19 -5.28 6.52 21.40
CA THR A 19 -5.36 5.14 21.85
C THR A 19 -6.22 5.07 23.11
N ASN A 20 -7.43 4.53 23.00
CA ASN A 20 -8.35 4.32 24.11
C ASN A 20 -8.14 2.98 24.82
N SER A 21 -7.43 2.04 24.18
CA SER A 21 -7.12 0.73 24.71
C SER A 21 -5.68 0.34 24.43
N LEU A 22 -5.00 -0.21 25.42
CA LEU A 22 -3.63 -0.73 25.27
C LEU A 22 -3.59 -2.11 24.60
N GLN A 23 -4.69 -2.86 24.65
CA GLN A 23 -4.79 -4.22 24.11
C GLN A 23 -5.89 -4.40 23.06
N GLY A 24 -6.75 -3.40 22.86
CA GLY A 24 -7.88 -3.45 21.94
C GLY A 24 -7.60 -2.73 20.62
N ASN A 25 -8.47 -3.01 19.64
CA ASN A 25 -8.45 -2.30 18.38
C ASN A 25 -8.89 -0.83 18.57
N ASN A 26 -8.01 0.12 18.25
CA ASN A 26 -8.28 1.55 18.33
C ASN A 26 -8.75 2.17 17.00
N SER A 27 -8.93 1.34 15.96
CA SER A 27 -9.38 1.80 14.65
C SER A 27 -10.85 2.20 14.67
N PRO A 28 -11.26 3.24 13.96
CA PRO A 28 -12.66 3.62 13.81
C PRO A 28 -13.43 2.57 13.00
N LEU A 29 -14.74 2.53 13.18
CA LEU A 29 -15.63 1.77 12.33
C LEU A 29 -15.74 2.47 10.96
N VAL A 30 -15.44 1.76 9.89
CA VAL A 30 -15.64 2.25 8.52
C VAL A 30 -16.94 1.68 7.96
N LEU A 31 -17.79 2.55 7.45
CA LEU A 31 -19.03 2.19 6.76
C LEU A 31 -18.98 2.72 5.33
N ILE A 32 -19.12 1.83 4.36
CA ILE A 32 -19.18 2.14 2.94
C ILE A 32 -20.62 1.98 2.49
N ASP A 33 -21.28 3.08 2.12
CA ASP A 33 -22.72 3.12 1.81
C ASP A 33 -23.59 2.48 2.90
N GLY A 34 -23.18 2.64 4.18
CA GLY A 34 -23.88 2.10 5.35
C GLY A 34 -23.49 0.66 5.73
N ILE A 35 -22.63 0.00 4.99
CA ILE A 35 -22.18 -1.38 5.25
C ILE A 35 -20.76 -1.35 5.83
N PRO A 36 -20.47 -2.07 6.95
CA PRO A 36 -19.11 -2.19 7.44
C PRO A 36 -18.14 -2.73 6.38
N GLY A 37 -17.03 -2.03 6.19
CA GLY A 37 -16.06 -2.36 5.15
C GLY A 37 -14.65 -1.82 5.45
N ASP A 38 -13.76 -1.98 4.48
CA ASP A 38 -12.39 -1.49 4.54
C ASP A 38 -12.18 -0.41 3.45
N LEU A 39 -11.56 0.72 3.82
CA LEU A 39 -11.27 1.82 2.88
C LEU A 39 -10.43 1.37 1.67
N ARG A 40 -9.64 0.32 1.80
CA ARG A 40 -8.84 -0.23 0.71
C ARG A 40 -9.67 -0.88 -0.40
N THR A 41 -10.93 -1.21 -0.11
CA THR A 41 -11.83 -1.84 -1.09
C THR A 41 -12.56 -0.84 -1.97
N VAL A 42 -12.35 0.45 -1.74
CA VAL A 42 -12.97 1.53 -2.52
C VAL A 42 -11.89 2.38 -3.15
N ALA A 43 -11.97 2.58 -4.45
CA ALA A 43 -11.09 3.52 -5.13
C ALA A 43 -11.38 4.96 -4.66
N PRO A 44 -10.37 5.80 -4.41
CA PRO A 44 -10.58 7.19 -4.01
C PRO A 44 -11.47 7.96 -4.99
N GLU A 45 -11.39 7.64 -6.27
CA GLU A 45 -12.15 8.24 -7.35
C GLU A 45 -13.65 7.89 -7.29
N ASP A 46 -13.99 6.78 -6.61
CA ASP A 46 -15.38 6.37 -6.37
C ASP A 46 -16.02 7.06 -5.16
N ILE A 47 -15.25 7.77 -4.38
CA ILE A 47 -15.73 8.44 -3.17
C ILE A 47 -16.38 9.77 -3.56
N ALA A 48 -17.63 9.94 -3.15
CA ALA A 48 -18.35 11.21 -3.26
C ALA A 48 -18.15 12.07 -2.01
N GLN A 49 -18.18 11.44 -0.82
CA GLN A 49 -18.12 12.14 0.47
C GLN A 49 -17.55 11.21 1.55
N ILE A 50 -16.81 11.81 2.48
CA ILE A 50 -16.37 11.15 3.71
C ILE A 50 -16.83 12.01 4.90
N ASP A 51 -17.63 11.43 5.77
CA ASP A 51 -18.06 12.04 7.02
C ASP A 51 -17.38 11.32 8.20
N VAL A 52 -16.88 12.09 9.15
CA VAL A 52 -16.21 11.55 10.33
C VAL A 52 -17.00 11.88 11.59
N LEU A 53 -17.60 10.87 12.19
CA LEU A 53 -18.34 10.99 13.44
C LEU A 53 -17.41 10.71 14.61
N LYS A 54 -17.04 11.75 15.35
CA LYS A 54 -16.11 11.65 16.48
C LYS A 54 -16.82 11.55 17.83
N ASP A 55 -18.12 11.85 17.90
CA ASP A 55 -18.84 12.03 19.16
C ASP A 55 -19.52 10.76 19.65
N GLY A 56 -19.94 10.76 20.94
CA GLY A 56 -20.68 9.65 21.55
C GLY A 56 -22.02 9.32 20.86
N SER A 57 -22.56 10.25 20.08
CA SER A 57 -23.74 10.04 19.21
C SER A 57 -23.50 8.93 18.18
N SER A 58 -22.27 8.74 17.71
CA SER A 58 -21.94 7.65 16.81
C SER A 58 -22.09 6.27 17.47
N ALA A 59 -21.75 6.16 18.74
CA ALA A 59 -21.93 4.93 19.51
C ALA A 59 -23.43 4.59 19.74
N ALA A 60 -24.28 5.61 19.83
CA ALA A 60 -25.73 5.42 19.98
C ALA A 60 -26.39 4.82 18.74
N ILE A 61 -25.86 5.14 17.56
CA ILE A 61 -26.42 4.65 16.27
C ILE A 61 -25.80 3.30 15.87
N TYR A 62 -24.49 3.15 16.06
CA TYR A 62 -23.71 2.02 15.52
C TYR A 62 -23.21 1.04 16.59
N GLY A 63 -23.59 1.25 17.87
CA GLY A 63 -23.26 0.39 18.99
C GLY A 63 -21.80 0.47 19.43
N THR A 64 -21.36 -0.54 20.18
CA THR A 64 -20.03 -0.61 20.79
C THR A 64 -18.87 -0.59 19.79
N ARG A 65 -19.09 -1.01 18.53
CA ARG A 65 -18.10 -0.94 17.47
C ARG A 65 -17.69 0.49 17.09
N ALA A 66 -18.54 1.47 17.39
CA ALA A 66 -18.33 2.88 17.08
C ALA A 66 -17.64 3.67 18.20
N THR A 67 -17.19 3.01 19.27
CA THR A 67 -16.55 3.66 20.43
C THR A 67 -15.32 4.50 20.04
N ASN A 68 -14.58 4.07 19.02
CA ASN A 68 -13.41 4.78 18.49
C ASN A 68 -13.76 5.78 17.39
N GLY A 69 -15.05 6.05 17.17
CA GLY A 69 -15.56 6.89 16.10
C GLY A 69 -15.97 6.09 14.85
N VAL A 70 -16.63 6.78 13.92
CA VAL A 70 -17.12 6.19 12.67
C VAL A 70 -16.67 7.04 11.50
N ILE A 71 -16.24 6.38 10.43
CA ILE A 71 -15.97 6.98 9.11
C ILE A 71 -17.06 6.48 8.17
N LEU A 72 -17.88 7.42 7.70
CA LEU A 72 -18.93 7.16 6.71
C LEU A 72 -18.38 7.51 5.33
N VAL A 73 -18.30 6.54 4.46
CA VAL A 73 -17.92 6.72 3.07
C VAL A 73 -19.16 6.59 2.21
N THR A 74 -19.49 7.66 1.53
CA THR A 74 -20.57 7.67 0.52
C THR A 74 -19.92 7.57 -0.84
N THR A 75 -20.30 6.56 -1.60
CA THR A 75 -19.77 6.38 -2.95
C THR A 75 -20.55 7.18 -3.98
N ARG A 76 -19.92 7.47 -5.12
CA ARG A 76 -20.54 8.15 -6.24
C ARG A 76 -21.69 7.31 -6.77
N LYS A 77 -22.81 7.99 -7.05
CA LYS A 77 -24.00 7.35 -7.64
C LYS A 77 -23.99 7.50 -9.15
N ALA A 78 -24.60 6.52 -9.81
CA ALA A 78 -24.94 6.64 -11.22
C ALA A 78 -25.93 7.79 -11.43
N ASN A 79 -25.78 8.52 -12.53
CA ASN A 79 -26.72 9.55 -12.99
C ASN A 79 -27.10 9.29 -14.45
N SER A 80 -28.04 10.06 -14.98
CA SER A 80 -28.53 9.91 -16.36
C SER A 80 -27.54 10.41 -17.42
N ASP A 81 -26.65 11.35 -17.04
CA ASP A 81 -25.74 11.98 -17.99
C ASP A 81 -24.63 11.02 -18.37
N PHE A 82 -24.51 10.75 -19.67
CA PHE A 82 -23.42 9.90 -20.15
C PHE A 82 -22.10 10.63 -20.04
N SER A 83 -21.14 10.01 -19.38
CA SER A 83 -19.74 10.46 -19.41
C SER A 83 -18.78 9.28 -19.30
N ILE A 84 -17.62 9.49 -19.86
CA ILE A 84 -16.44 8.63 -19.70
C ILE A 84 -15.34 9.52 -19.14
N ASP A 85 -14.88 9.16 -17.94
CA ASP A 85 -13.85 9.90 -17.25
C ASP A 85 -12.63 8.97 -17.08
N TYR A 86 -11.46 9.43 -17.52
CA TYR A 86 -10.20 8.74 -17.31
C TYR A 86 -9.24 9.63 -16.52
N ASN A 87 -8.69 9.08 -15.46
CA ASN A 87 -7.62 9.69 -14.68
C ASN A 87 -6.44 8.73 -14.59
N GLY A 88 -5.23 9.23 -14.81
CA GLY A 88 -4.01 8.45 -14.66
C GLY A 88 -2.90 9.28 -14.08
N TYR A 89 -2.00 8.63 -13.34
CA TYR A 89 -0.78 9.22 -12.85
C TYR A 89 0.38 8.24 -12.95
N VAL A 90 1.58 8.78 -13.02
CA VAL A 90 2.84 8.08 -12.86
C VAL A 90 3.73 8.92 -11.97
N GLY A 91 4.49 8.28 -11.10
CA GLY A 91 5.42 8.94 -10.19
C GLY A 91 6.58 8.04 -9.83
N THR A 92 7.64 8.65 -9.33
CA THR A 92 8.83 7.96 -8.81
C THR A 92 9.10 8.45 -7.39
N GLU A 93 9.83 7.66 -6.63
CA GLU A 93 10.27 7.99 -5.28
C GLU A 93 11.78 7.82 -5.18
N GLU A 94 12.40 8.62 -4.33
CA GLU A 94 13.81 8.51 -4.00
C GLU A 94 14.06 8.81 -2.53
N PHE A 95 15.18 8.38 -2.01
CA PHE A 95 15.57 8.77 -0.66
C PHE A 95 15.91 10.25 -0.61
N VAL A 96 15.32 10.96 0.35
CA VAL A 96 15.70 12.36 0.64
C VAL A 96 17.09 12.43 1.26
N LYS A 97 17.43 11.42 2.08
CA LYS A 97 18.73 11.30 2.74
C LYS A 97 19.03 9.83 3.01
N THR A 98 20.27 9.45 2.72
CA THR A 98 20.82 8.14 3.09
C THR A 98 21.94 8.34 4.10
N GLU A 99 22.10 7.40 5.03
CA GLU A 99 23.29 7.38 5.90
C GLU A 99 24.50 6.94 5.11
N ARG A 100 25.64 7.60 5.36
CA ARG A 100 26.92 7.18 4.78
C ARG A 100 27.40 5.90 5.46
N VAL A 101 27.65 4.89 4.67
CA VAL A 101 28.28 3.64 5.10
C VAL A 101 29.72 3.58 4.57
N LEU A 102 30.55 2.76 5.19
CA LEU A 102 31.90 2.50 4.71
C LEU A 102 31.85 1.72 3.39
N THR A 103 32.65 2.14 2.44
CA THR A 103 32.91 1.34 1.23
C THR A 103 33.78 0.12 1.56
N GLY A 104 33.81 -0.89 0.69
CA GLY A 104 34.69 -2.04 0.88
C GLY A 104 36.15 -1.66 0.99
N ASP A 105 36.60 -0.62 0.23
CA ASP A 105 38.00 -0.16 0.28
C ASP A 105 38.31 0.59 1.57
N GLU A 106 37.41 1.44 2.07
CA GLU A 106 37.57 2.10 3.38
C GLU A 106 37.60 1.06 4.50
N PHE A 107 36.69 0.06 4.46
CA PHE A 107 36.64 -1.02 5.45
C PHE A 107 37.90 -1.85 5.45
N ARG A 108 38.47 -2.16 4.28
CA ARG A 108 39.73 -2.89 4.11
C ARG A 108 40.91 -2.11 4.67
N SER A 109 40.95 -0.80 4.46
CA SER A 109 41.99 0.07 5.03
C SER A 109 41.97 0.06 6.56
N LEU A 110 40.79 0.04 7.20
CA LEU A 110 40.66 -0.05 8.66
C LEU A 110 41.06 -1.41 9.22
N ILE A 111 40.97 -2.48 8.43
CA ILE A 111 41.52 -3.79 8.81
C ILE A 111 43.05 -3.78 8.74
N GLN A 112 43.63 -3.18 7.68
CA GLN A 112 45.07 -3.15 7.45
C GLN A 112 45.83 -2.30 8.47
N ASP A 113 45.22 -1.21 8.92
CA ASP A 113 45.80 -0.32 9.94
C ASP A 113 45.53 -0.79 11.38
N GLY A 114 44.77 -1.90 11.55
CA GLY A 114 44.48 -2.50 12.84
C GLY A 114 43.38 -1.80 13.64
N THR A 115 42.66 -0.81 13.05
CA THR A 115 41.58 -0.09 13.71
C THR A 115 40.42 -1.02 14.01
N ILE A 116 40.10 -1.96 13.10
CA ILE A 116 39.07 -2.96 13.27
C ILE A 116 39.60 -4.37 13.07
N SER A 117 39.04 -5.32 13.84
CA SER A 117 39.33 -6.75 13.65
C SER A 117 38.14 -7.40 12.94
N ALA A 118 38.26 -7.59 11.63
CA ALA A 118 37.23 -8.18 10.81
C ALA A 118 37.85 -8.98 9.65
N THR A 119 37.04 -9.80 8.98
CA THR A 119 37.46 -10.56 7.80
C THR A 119 37.23 -9.75 6.55
N ASP A 120 38.22 -9.63 5.69
CA ASP A 120 38.07 -9.14 4.33
C ASP A 120 37.66 -10.31 3.42
N PHE A 121 36.53 -10.20 2.76
CA PHE A 121 35.99 -11.19 1.83
C PHE A 121 36.31 -10.86 0.36
N GLY A 122 37.08 -9.79 0.09
CA GLY A 122 37.57 -9.41 -1.23
C GLY A 122 36.56 -8.68 -2.12
N GLY A 123 35.32 -8.48 -1.68
CA GLY A 123 34.30 -7.73 -2.42
C GLY A 123 34.37 -6.23 -2.15
N ASN A 124 33.50 -5.48 -2.85
CA ASN A 124 33.23 -4.06 -2.61
C ASN A 124 31.76 -3.80 -2.98
N THR A 125 30.87 -4.08 -2.03
CA THR A 125 29.41 -4.06 -2.24
C THR A 125 28.78 -2.89 -1.52
N ASP A 126 28.11 -2.01 -2.26
CA ASP A 126 27.14 -1.09 -1.71
C ASP A 126 25.84 -1.85 -1.43
N TRP A 127 25.63 -2.21 -0.18
CA TRP A 127 24.45 -2.96 0.23
C TRP A 127 23.17 -2.13 0.13
N LEU A 128 23.23 -0.80 0.30
CA LEU A 128 22.06 0.05 0.14
C LEU A 128 21.62 0.10 -1.33
N GLU A 129 22.55 0.26 -2.25
CA GLU A 129 22.25 0.21 -3.69
C GLU A 129 21.76 -1.20 -4.10
N ALA A 130 22.37 -2.24 -3.55
CA ALA A 130 22.02 -3.63 -3.87
C ALA A 130 20.56 -3.97 -3.52
N ILE A 131 20.01 -3.42 -2.42
CA ILE A 131 18.65 -3.69 -1.96
C ILE A 131 17.62 -2.67 -2.42
N THR A 132 18.03 -1.54 -2.98
CA THR A 132 17.14 -0.45 -3.40
C THR A 132 16.95 -0.38 -4.91
N ARG A 133 15.94 0.36 -5.31
CA ARG A 133 15.63 0.70 -6.71
C ARG A 133 14.96 2.07 -6.75
N THR A 134 14.89 2.68 -7.92
CA THR A 134 13.98 3.78 -8.19
C THR A 134 12.61 3.19 -8.55
N PRO A 135 11.61 3.30 -7.67
CA PRO A 135 10.29 2.73 -7.93
C PRO A 135 9.53 3.54 -8.97
N VAL A 136 8.68 2.87 -9.74
CA VAL A 136 7.72 3.51 -10.65
C VAL A 136 6.32 3.18 -10.17
N ASN A 137 5.64 4.19 -9.65
CA ASN A 137 4.28 4.10 -9.14
C ASN A 137 3.33 4.64 -10.20
N HIS A 138 2.27 3.91 -10.52
CA HIS A 138 1.27 4.37 -11.46
C HIS A 138 -0.12 3.89 -11.08
N GLY A 139 -1.11 4.68 -11.49
CA GLY A 139 -2.51 4.35 -11.32
C GLY A 139 -3.34 4.80 -12.50
N HIS A 140 -4.39 4.06 -12.79
CA HIS A 140 -5.32 4.29 -13.88
C HIS A 140 -6.73 4.09 -13.37
N ASN A 141 -7.58 5.07 -13.57
CA ASN A 141 -8.99 4.99 -13.24
C ASN A 141 -9.82 5.30 -14.49
N LEU A 142 -10.72 4.40 -14.83
CA LEU A 142 -11.69 4.57 -15.89
C LEU A 142 -13.09 4.48 -15.30
N SER A 143 -13.86 5.55 -15.43
CA SER A 143 -15.26 5.62 -14.99
C SER A 143 -16.15 5.83 -16.19
N VAL A 144 -17.17 5.00 -16.32
CA VAL A 144 -18.23 5.12 -17.33
C VAL A 144 -19.56 5.20 -16.60
N LYS A 145 -20.30 6.27 -16.80
CA LYS A 145 -21.62 6.45 -16.21
C LYS A 145 -22.61 6.95 -17.25
N GLY A 146 -23.88 6.67 -17.03
CA GLY A 146 -24.94 7.11 -17.90
C GLY A 146 -26.26 6.44 -17.57
N GLY A 147 -27.26 6.73 -18.40
CA GLY A 147 -28.55 6.11 -18.23
C GLY A 147 -29.71 6.89 -18.84
N SER A 148 -30.85 6.68 -18.26
CA SER A 148 -32.13 7.37 -18.58
C SER A 148 -32.79 7.81 -17.28
N GLU A 149 -33.95 8.46 -17.39
CA GLU A 149 -34.76 8.84 -16.21
C GLU A 149 -35.07 7.65 -15.28
N LYS A 150 -35.16 6.43 -15.83
CA LYS A 150 -35.55 5.23 -15.08
C LYS A 150 -34.39 4.31 -14.74
N THR A 151 -33.31 4.34 -15.51
CA THR A 151 -32.19 3.41 -15.36
C THR A 151 -30.87 4.16 -15.41
N ASN A 152 -30.07 4.09 -14.36
CA ASN A 152 -28.75 4.69 -14.31
C ASN A 152 -27.71 3.63 -13.99
N TYR A 153 -26.54 3.73 -14.61
CA TYR A 153 -25.43 2.84 -14.37
C TYR A 153 -24.11 3.60 -14.16
N LEU A 154 -23.24 3.01 -13.39
CA LEU A 154 -21.87 3.42 -13.18
C LEU A 154 -20.97 2.17 -13.20
N LEU A 155 -19.97 2.17 -14.07
CA LEU A 155 -18.86 1.23 -14.05
C LEU A 155 -17.59 2.02 -13.75
N ASN A 156 -16.87 1.60 -12.72
CA ASN A 156 -15.54 2.11 -12.40
C ASN A 156 -14.53 0.98 -12.40
N VAL A 157 -13.39 1.18 -13.04
CA VAL A 157 -12.25 0.28 -13.03
C VAL A 157 -11.03 1.06 -12.59
N ASN A 158 -10.48 0.70 -11.44
CA ASN A 158 -9.29 1.31 -10.88
C ASN A 158 -8.17 0.26 -10.81
N TYR A 159 -7.06 0.55 -11.45
CA TYR A 159 -5.83 -0.23 -11.38
C TYR A 159 -4.73 0.63 -10.77
N LYS A 160 -4.00 0.08 -9.82
CA LYS A 160 -2.93 0.78 -9.11
C LYS A 160 -1.77 -0.18 -8.87
N LYS A 161 -0.56 0.29 -9.18
CA LYS A 161 0.68 -0.41 -8.86
C LYS A 161 1.61 0.53 -8.11
N ASN A 162 1.92 0.16 -6.88
CA ASN A 162 2.85 0.85 -6.01
C ASN A 162 4.06 -0.04 -5.76
N GLN A 163 5.22 0.47 -6.09
CA GLN A 163 6.50 -0.14 -5.78
C GLN A 163 7.15 0.62 -4.63
N GLY A 164 7.75 -0.09 -3.69
CA GLY A 164 8.59 0.53 -2.68
C GLY A 164 10.02 0.72 -3.17
N ILE A 165 10.75 1.58 -2.47
CA ILE A 165 12.18 1.86 -2.74
C ILE A 165 13.03 0.58 -2.55
N PHE A 166 12.68 -0.28 -1.60
CA PHE A 166 13.32 -1.59 -1.46
C PHE A 166 12.83 -2.57 -2.52
N LYS A 167 13.74 -3.35 -3.10
CA LYS A 167 13.40 -4.42 -4.04
C LYS A 167 12.46 -5.43 -3.36
N LYS A 168 11.55 -6.05 -4.12
CA LYS A 168 10.55 -7.01 -3.62
C LYS A 168 9.56 -6.41 -2.60
N SER A 169 9.24 -5.13 -2.74
CA SER A 169 8.16 -4.49 -2.00
C SER A 169 7.18 -3.87 -3.00
N ASP A 170 6.15 -4.60 -3.34
CA ASP A 170 5.18 -4.20 -4.37
C ASP A 170 3.76 -4.42 -3.84
N ASN A 171 2.87 -3.51 -4.22
CA ASN A 171 1.43 -3.64 -4.02
C ASN A 171 0.71 -3.32 -5.33
N GLU A 172 -0.01 -4.28 -5.86
CA GLU A 172 -0.81 -4.16 -7.06
C GLU A 172 -2.27 -4.40 -6.72
N ALA A 173 -3.15 -3.47 -7.09
CA ALA A 173 -4.56 -3.54 -6.79
C ALA A 173 -5.40 -3.28 -8.04
N LEU A 174 -6.43 -4.11 -8.23
CA LEU A 174 -7.49 -3.91 -9.21
C LEU A 174 -8.82 -3.87 -8.47
N ILE A 175 -9.50 -2.72 -8.56
CA ILE A 175 -10.82 -2.51 -7.98
C ILE A 175 -11.80 -2.27 -9.11
N VAL A 176 -12.86 -3.06 -9.17
CA VAL A 176 -13.94 -2.91 -10.15
C VAL A 176 -15.24 -2.73 -9.40
N ARG A 177 -15.97 -1.68 -9.74
CA ARG A 177 -17.28 -1.38 -9.19
C ARG A 177 -18.31 -1.21 -10.30
N LEU A 178 -19.42 -1.92 -10.17
CA LEU A 178 -20.61 -1.76 -11.00
C LEU A 178 -21.77 -1.35 -10.10
N ALA A 179 -22.44 -0.25 -10.43
CA ALA A 179 -23.66 0.15 -9.77
C ALA A 179 -24.76 0.40 -10.82
N VAL A 180 -25.94 -0.16 -10.57
CA VAL A 180 -27.14 0.01 -11.41
C VAL A 180 -28.30 0.36 -10.53
N ASN A 181 -28.99 1.45 -10.87
CA ASN A 181 -30.23 1.87 -10.25
C ASN A 181 -31.34 1.82 -11.29
N HIS A 182 -32.44 1.17 -10.96
CA HIS A 182 -33.60 1.06 -11.86
C HIS A 182 -34.90 1.35 -11.11
N SER A 183 -35.70 2.28 -11.65
CA SER A 183 -37.04 2.59 -11.16
C SER A 183 -38.09 1.98 -12.08
N MET A 184 -39.04 1.25 -11.51
CA MET A 184 -40.16 0.61 -12.23
C MET A 184 -41.48 0.84 -11.54
N LEU A 185 -42.59 0.47 -12.20
CA LEU A 185 -43.97 0.62 -11.69
C LEU A 185 -44.30 2.08 -11.28
N ASN A 186 -43.92 3.04 -12.12
CA ASN A 186 -44.12 4.49 -11.87
C ASN A 186 -43.48 4.93 -10.54
N ASP A 187 -42.17 4.57 -10.37
CA ASP A 187 -41.35 4.86 -9.21
C ASP A 187 -41.77 4.20 -7.87
N LYS A 188 -42.75 3.29 -7.92
CA LYS A 188 -43.19 2.54 -6.75
C LYS A 188 -42.21 1.43 -6.36
N LEU A 189 -41.36 0.97 -7.28
CA LEU A 189 -40.33 -0.02 -7.02
C LEU A 189 -38.97 0.49 -7.52
N ARG A 190 -37.99 0.55 -6.62
CA ARG A 190 -36.62 0.94 -6.93
C ARG A 190 -35.68 -0.21 -6.65
N LEU A 191 -34.92 -0.62 -7.65
CA LEU A 191 -33.89 -1.63 -7.55
C LEU A 191 -32.53 -0.93 -7.60
N ASN A 192 -31.71 -1.15 -6.56
CA ASN A 192 -30.35 -0.66 -6.51
C ASN A 192 -29.42 -1.88 -6.35
N VAL A 193 -28.56 -2.10 -7.33
CA VAL A 193 -27.57 -3.18 -7.33
C VAL A 193 -26.20 -2.56 -7.36
N SER A 194 -25.33 -2.97 -6.44
CA SER A 194 -23.91 -2.59 -6.43
C SER A 194 -23.06 -3.84 -6.25
N VAL A 195 -22.10 -4.01 -7.16
CA VAL A 195 -21.11 -5.09 -7.12
C VAL A 195 -19.73 -4.47 -7.05
N ASN A 196 -18.97 -4.85 -6.04
CA ASN A 196 -17.58 -4.45 -5.88
C ASN A 196 -16.69 -5.70 -5.90
N SER A 197 -15.64 -5.64 -6.69
CA SER A 197 -14.56 -6.64 -6.70
C SER A 197 -13.24 -5.95 -6.42
N ASN A 198 -12.47 -6.49 -5.50
CA ASN A 198 -11.13 -6.00 -5.17
C ASN A 198 -10.15 -7.18 -5.18
N THR A 199 -9.13 -7.07 -6.00
CA THR A 199 -8.01 -8.02 -6.04
C THR A 199 -6.75 -7.26 -5.70
N GLN A 200 -5.99 -7.77 -4.72
CA GLN A 200 -4.72 -7.18 -4.30
C GLN A 200 -3.63 -8.24 -4.26
N ASN A 201 -2.51 -7.95 -4.89
CA ASN A 201 -1.31 -8.76 -4.89
C ASN A 201 -0.19 -8.01 -4.17
N TYR A 202 0.41 -8.66 -3.19
CA TYR A 202 1.52 -8.11 -2.42
C TYR A 202 2.78 -8.92 -2.67
N THR A 203 3.90 -8.21 -2.82
CA THR A 203 5.22 -8.79 -2.69
C THR A 203 5.92 -8.09 -1.54
N THR A 204 6.33 -8.84 -0.53
CA THR A 204 7.01 -8.30 0.66
C THR A 204 8.41 -8.86 0.77
N THR A 205 9.32 -8.09 1.37
CA THR A 205 10.74 -8.46 1.53
C THR A 205 11.00 -9.45 2.67
N GLY A 206 9.99 -10.03 3.30
CA GLY A 206 10.20 -11.00 4.39
C GLY A 206 9.28 -10.79 5.57
N ASP A 207 9.68 -11.13 6.75
CA ASP A 207 8.99 -11.39 8.01
C ASP A 207 7.91 -10.41 8.53
N GLY A 208 7.44 -9.50 7.71
CA GLY A 208 6.21 -8.72 7.94
C GLY A 208 6.21 -7.73 9.13
N SER A 209 7.18 -7.78 10.02
CA SER A 209 7.12 -6.97 11.25
C SER A 209 8.03 -5.74 11.26
N SER A 210 8.94 -5.60 10.30
CA SER A 210 9.98 -4.58 10.38
C SER A 210 10.62 -4.24 9.03
N PHE A 211 9.81 -4.03 7.99
CA PHE A 211 10.29 -3.70 6.64
C PHE A 211 11.51 -2.76 6.65
N ASN A 212 11.43 -1.63 7.34
CA ASN A 212 12.53 -0.68 7.39
C ASN A 212 13.64 -1.07 8.41
N ARG A 213 13.32 -1.85 9.43
CA ARG A 213 14.32 -2.23 10.45
C ARG A 213 15.13 -3.45 10.02
N GLY A 214 14.49 -4.46 9.41
CA GLY A 214 15.18 -5.68 9.01
C GLY A 214 16.15 -5.47 7.86
N VAL A 215 15.63 -5.11 6.69
CA VAL A 215 16.42 -5.05 5.45
C VAL A 215 17.38 -3.85 5.45
N TYR A 216 16.88 -2.66 5.82
CA TYR A 216 17.70 -1.44 5.87
C TYR A 216 18.81 -1.54 6.92
N SER A 217 18.47 -1.96 8.15
CA SER A 217 19.47 -2.10 9.20
C SER A 217 20.49 -3.19 8.89
N ALA A 218 20.06 -4.28 8.25
CA ALA A 218 20.99 -5.32 7.79
C ALA A 218 21.98 -4.76 6.76
N ALA A 219 21.51 -3.98 5.80
CA ALA A 219 22.37 -3.34 4.81
C ALA A 219 23.41 -2.40 5.43
N LEU A 220 23.02 -1.64 6.47
CA LEU A 220 23.94 -0.72 7.16
C LEU A 220 25.05 -1.42 7.94
N VAL A 221 24.80 -2.64 8.47
CA VAL A 221 25.75 -3.37 9.33
C VAL A 221 26.46 -4.52 8.62
N THR A 222 26.01 -4.86 7.41
CA THR A 222 26.66 -5.95 6.66
C THR A 222 28.03 -5.52 6.17
N ASN A 223 29.01 -6.42 6.32
CA ASN A 223 30.38 -6.20 5.89
C ASN A 223 30.43 -5.86 4.38
N PRO A 224 30.92 -4.67 3.98
CA PRO A 224 30.92 -4.24 2.59
C PRO A 224 31.91 -5.00 1.71
N THR A 225 32.81 -5.78 2.30
CA THR A 225 33.73 -6.66 1.54
C THR A 225 33.08 -7.99 1.15
N LEU A 226 31.85 -8.29 1.61
CA LEU A 226 31.12 -9.47 1.16
C LEU A 226 30.61 -9.27 -0.29
N PRO A 227 30.80 -10.23 -1.20
CA PRO A 227 30.22 -10.19 -2.53
C PRO A 227 28.70 -10.50 -2.45
N ILE A 228 27.90 -9.92 -3.39
CA ILE A 228 26.44 -10.15 -3.46
C ILE A 228 26.11 -11.63 -3.70
N TYR A 229 26.92 -12.30 -4.50
CA TYR A 229 26.77 -13.72 -4.79
C TYR A 229 27.93 -14.49 -4.18
N LYS A 230 27.65 -15.61 -3.50
CA LYS A 230 28.69 -16.57 -3.16
C LYS A 230 29.32 -17.06 -4.47
N GLN A 231 30.62 -16.86 -4.63
CA GLN A 231 31.31 -17.62 -5.64
C GLN A 231 31.20 -19.09 -5.22
N ASP A 232 30.54 -19.90 -6.03
CA ASP A 232 30.50 -21.35 -5.83
C ASP A 232 31.90 -21.87 -6.14
N VAL A 233 32.71 -21.95 -5.12
CA VAL A 233 34.06 -22.52 -5.18
C VAL A 233 34.02 -23.99 -5.67
N ASN A 234 32.83 -24.59 -5.66
CA ASN A 234 32.63 -25.98 -6.12
C ASN A 234 32.30 -26.14 -7.60
N LYS A 235 32.08 -25.06 -8.35
CA LYS A 235 31.83 -25.18 -9.81
C LYS A 235 33.08 -25.54 -10.59
N ASP A 236 34.24 -25.14 -10.10
CA ASP A 236 35.53 -25.47 -10.75
C ASP A 236 36.01 -26.90 -10.48
N ILE A 237 35.51 -27.55 -9.41
CA ILE A 237 35.84 -28.94 -9.09
C ILE A 237 34.97 -29.93 -9.86
N LEU A 238 33.74 -29.56 -10.21
CA LEU A 238 32.84 -30.44 -11.01
C LEU A 238 33.04 -30.32 -12.51
N SER A 239 33.73 -29.29 -13.00
CA SER A 239 34.08 -29.17 -14.41
C SER A 239 35.43 -29.82 -14.76
N SER A 240 36.14 -30.32 -13.75
CA SER A 240 37.43 -31.05 -13.91
C SER A 240 37.34 -32.53 -13.55
N MET A 241 36.14 -33.05 -13.31
CA MET A 241 35.80 -34.47 -13.27
C MET A 241 34.93 -34.85 -14.47
#